data_7ed05462359db7b4a972079c8fc8715c
#
_entry.id   7ed05462359db7b4a972079c8fc8715c
#
_cell.length_a   1.000
_cell.length_b   1.000
_cell.length_c   1.000
_cell.angle_alpha   90.00
_cell.angle_beta   90.00
_cell.angle_gamma   90.00
#
_symmetry.space_group_name_H-M   'P 1'
#
loop_
_entity.id
_entity.type
_entity.pdbx_description
1 polymer ?
#
loop_
_entity_poly.entity_id
_entity_poly.type
_entity_poly.pdbx_seq_one_letter_code
_entity_poly.pdbx_strand_id
1 'polypeptide(L)'
;LAALASAGADVDTAIFELTTTDVRDAADIFRPVYDATGTIDGRVSIEVSPDLAHDTDATSAEAKKLWAKVDRPNALIKIPATKAGLPAITATLAEGISVNVTLIFSLERYGEVIDAYLAGLEQAKKNGHDLSGIHSVASFFVSRVDTEVDKRLSLYRSEEAEALKGKAGLANARLAYQPVSYTQ
;
A
#
# COMPACT_ATOMS: atom_id res chain seq x y z
N LEU A 1 23.30 -2.84 -11.81
CA LEU A 1 22.71 -3.45 -13.00
C LEU A 1 23.77 -4.26 -13.80
N ALA A 2 24.93 -3.67 -14.15
CA ALA A 2 25.96 -4.36 -14.95
C ALA A 2 26.44 -5.69 -14.31
N ALA A 3 26.65 -5.71 -12.99
CA ALA A 3 27.04 -6.92 -12.26
C ALA A 3 25.96 -8.02 -12.32
N LEU A 4 24.68 -7.67 -12.19
CA LEU A 4 23.56 -8.61 -12.31
C LEU A 4 23.47 -9.19 -13.73
N ALA A 5 23.58 -8.33 -14.74
CA ALA A 5 23.60 -8.77 -16.14
C ALA A 5 24.78 -9.72 -16.44
N SER A 6 25.98 -9.41 -15.94
CA SER A 6 27.14 -10.26 -16.09
C SER A 6 27.02 -11.60 -15.36
N ALA A 7 26.24 -11.64 -14.28
CA ALA A 7 25.91 -12.86 -13.53
C ALA A 7 24.78 -13.69 -14.17
N GLY A 8 24.19 -13.22 -15.29
CA GLY A 8 23.12 -13.92 -16.00
C GLY A 8 21.75 -13.80 -15.32
N ALA A 9 21.54 -12.78 -14.48
CA ALA A 9 20.24 -12.54 -13.87
C ALA A 9 19.19 -12.20 -14.95
N ASP A 10 18.01 -12.80 -14.84
CA ASP A 10 16.85 -12.40 -15.64
C ASP A 10 16.32 -11.02 -15.23
N VAL A 11 15.35 -10.49 -15.99
CA VAL A 11 14.78 -9.15 -15.77
C VAL A 11 14.11 -9.05 -14.40
N ASP A 12 13.34 -10.05 -14.02
CA ASP A 12 12.59 -10.05 -12.76
C ASP A 12 13.54 -10.09 -11.55
N THR A 13 14.56 -10.93 -11.61
CA THR A 13 15.64 -10.98 -10.61
C THR A 13 16.37 -9.64 -10.52
N ALA A 14 16.68 -9.02 -11.67
CA ALA A 14 17.37 -7.73 -11.68
C ALA A 14 16.51 -6.62 -11.08
N ILE A 15 15.21 -6.57 -11.41
CA ILE A 15 14.25 -5.62 -10.82
C ILE A 15 14.18 -5.84 -9.32
N PHE A 16 13.97 -7.06 -8.86
CA PHE A 16 13.87 -7.41 -7.45
C PHE A 16 15.12 -6.98 -6.65
N GLU A 17 16.30 -7.29 -7.13
CA GLU A 17 17.57 -6.96 -6.45
C GLU A 17 17.81 -5.44 -6.40
N LEU A 18 17.54 -4.72 -7.49
CA LEU A 18 17.73 -3.28 -7.55
C LEU A 18 16.71 -2.54 -6.65
N THR A 19 15.44 -2.85 -6.79
CA THR A 19 14.38 -2.14 -6.04
C THR A 19 14.48 -2.40 -4.53
N THR A 20 14.80 -3.63 -4.12
CA THR A 20 14.99 -3.95 -2.70
C THR A 20 16.23 -3.29 -2.12
N THR A 21 17.30 -3.12 -2.90
CA THR A 21 18.50 -2.37 -2.50
C THR A 21 18.17 -0.89 -2.35
N ASP A 22 17.54 -0.27 -3.36
CA ASP A 22 17.17 1.15 -3.32
C ASP A 22 16.24 1.48 -2.14
N VAL A 23 15.27 0.61 -1.87
CA VAL A 23 14.33 0.79 -0.74
C VAL A 23 15.06 0.63 0.60
N ARG A 24 16.01 -0.29 0.71
CA ARG A 24 16.84 -0.44 1.91
C ARG A 24 17.67 0.82 2.16
N ASP A 25 18.35 1.32 1.13
CA ASP A 25 19.18 2.53 1.22
C ASP A 25 18.31 3.74 1.59
N ALA A 26 17.12 3.88 0.99
CA ALA A 26 16.17 4.91 1.35
C ALA A 26 15.67 4.77 2.81
N ALA A 27 15.39 3.56 3.25
CA ALA A 27 14.98 3.30 4.63
C ALA A 27 16.08 3.67 5.65
N ASP A 28 17.35 3.44 5.30
CA ASP A 28 18.50 3.85 6.11
C ASP A 28 18.63 5.38 6.17
N ILE A 29 18.43 6.08 5.05
CA ILE A 29 18.41 7.56 5.02
C ILE A 29 17.30 8.13 5.88
N PHE A 30 16.10 7.54 5.88
CA PHE A 30 14.95 7.98 6.67
C PHE A 30 14.95 7.48 8.11
N ARG A 31 15.89 6.61 8.49
CA ARG A 31 15.96 6.04 9.83
C ARG A 31 16.01 7.06 10.95
N PRO A 32 16.76 8.17 10.86
CA PRO A 32 16.75 9.20 11.91
C PRO A 32 15.38 9.85 12.13
N VAL A 33 14.58 10.03 11.06
CA VAL A 33 13.22 10.57 11.15
C VAL A 33 12.30 9.54 11.83
N TYR A 34 12.42 8.29 11.45
CA TYR A 34 11.66 7.19 12.05
C TYR A 34 11.90 7.11 13.57
N ASP A 35 13.15 7.15 13.99
CA ASP A 35 13.51 7.09 15.41
C ASP A 35 13.04 8.34 16.17
N ALA A 36 13.20 9.53 15.59
CA ALA A 36 12.82 10.80 16.22
C ALA A 36 11.31 11.01 16.36
N THR A 37 10.51 10.37 15.50
CA THR A 37 9.03 10.50 15.51
C THR A 37 8.34 9.36 16.26
N GLY A 38 9.07 8.54 16.99
CA GLY A 38 8.51 7.38 17.69
C GLY A 38 7.90 6.36 16.72
N THR A 39 8.57 6.11 15.61
CA THR A 39 8.19 5.15 14.57
C THR A 39 7.00 5.53 13.67
N ILE A 40 6.45 6.74 13.81
CA ILE A 40 5.28 7.19 13.04
C ILE A 40 5.67 7.54 11.60
N ASP A 41 6.70 8.37 11.43
CA ASP A 41 7.16 8.85 10.11
C ASP A 41 8.50 8.20 9.70
N GLY A 42 9.09 8.64 8.60
CA GLY A 42 10.36 8.10 8.10
C GLY A 42 10.26 6.70 7.50
N ARG A 43 9.09 6.33 6.98
CA ARG A 43 8.82 5.02 6.38
C ARG A 43 8.97 5.04 4.86
N VAL A 44 9.36 3.89 4.31
CA VAL A 44 9.52 3.68 2.86
C VAL A 44 8.72 2.46 2.44
N SER A 45 8.03 2.54 1.29
CA SER A 45 7.20 1.43 0.80
C SER A 45 7.84 0.76 -0.43
N ILE A 46 7.70 -0.57 -0.50
CA ILE A 46 7.97 -1.38 -1.68
C ILE A 46 6.74 -2.19 -2.04
N GLU A 47 6.36 -2.20 -3.32
CA GLU A 47 5.13 -2.84 -3.80
C GLU A 47 5.42 -4.24 -4.33
N VAL A 48 4.52 -5.18 -4.05
CA VAL A 48 4.50 -6.50 -4.69
C VAL A 48 4.29 -6.36 -6.21
N SER A 49 4.72 -7.35 -6.98
CA SER A 49 4.53 -7.32 -8.43
C SER A 49 3.06 -7.10 -8.82
N PRO A 50 2.77 -6.19 -9.77
CA PRO A 50 1.40 -5.97 -10.25
C PRO A 50 0.79 -7.23 -10.89
N ASP A 51 1.60 -8.14 -11.40
CA ASP A 51 1.15 -9.41 -11.99
C ASP A 51 0.46 -10.33 -10.99
N LEU A 52 0.74 -10.14 -9.69
CA LEU A 52 0.16 -10.92 -8.60
C LEU A 52 -1.14 -10.33 -8.02
N ALA A 53 -1.62 -9.20 -8.55
CA ALA A 53 -2.74 -8.45 -8.00
C ALA A 53 -4.06 -9.25 -7.84
N HIS A 54 -4.19 -10.39 -8.53
CA HIS A 54 -5.34 -11.27 -8.50
C HIS A 54 -5.05 -12.68 -7.94
N ASP A 55 -3.87 -12.85 -7.33
CA ASP A 55 -3.42 -14.10 -6.70
C ASP A 55 -3.04 -13.83 -5.24
N THR A 56 -3.89 -14.28 -4.32
CA THR A 56 -3.72 -14.07 -2.87
C THR A 56 -2.46 -14.73 -2.33
N ASP A 57 -2.22 -15.98 -2.72
CA ASP A 57 -1.13 -16.79 -2.16
C ASP A 57 0.23 -16.28 -2.67
N ALA A 58 0.31 -16.00 -3.97
CA ALA A 58 1.51 -15.45 -4.57
C ALA A 58 1.82 -14.04 -4.02
N THR A 59 0.81 -13.16 -3.86
CA THR A 59 0.96 -11.85 -3.23
C THR A 59 1.49 -11.97 -1.80
N SER A 60 0.94 -12.88 -1.00
CA SER A 60 1.36 -13.08 0.39
C SER A 60 2.79 -13.61 0.47
N ALA A 61 3.17 -14.52 -0.43
CA ALA A 61 4.52 -15.08 -0.48
C ALA A 61 5.55 -13.99 -0.88
N GLU A 62 5.24 -13.17 -1.89
CA GLU A 62 6.12 -12.09 -2.32
C GLU A 62 6.23 -10.99 -1.26
N ALA A 63 5.15 -10.66 -0.56
CA ALA A 63 5.19 -9.70 0.54
C ALA A 63 6.20 -10.11 1.62
N LYS A 64 6.19 -11.38 2.03
CA LYS A 64 7.16 -11.93 2.98
C LYS A 64 8.59 -11.91 2.42
N LYS A 65 8.76 -12.25 1.15
CA LYS A 65 10.07 -12.23 0.48
C LYS A 65 10.65 -10.82 0.42
N LEU A 66 9.85 -9.82 0.06
CA LEU A 66 10.25 -8.41 0.03
C LEU A 66 10.60 -7.91 1.44
N TRP A 67 9.78 -8.21 2.44
CA TRP A 67 10.03 -7.83 3.82
C TRP A 67 11.36 -8.37 4.32
N ALA A 68 11.59 -9.67 4.16
CA ALA A 68 12.84 -10.32 4.55
C ALA A 68 14.07 -9.78 3.80
N LYS A 69 13.91 -9.42 2.51
CA LYS A 69 15.01 -8.91 1.70
C LYS A 69 15.36 -7.46 2.02
N VAL A 70 14.37 -6.61 2.25
CA VAL A 70 14.58 -5.20 2.66
C VAL A 70 15.18 -5.15 4.06
N ASP A 71 14.69 -5.95 4.99
CA ASP A 71 15.20 -6.09 6.35
C ASP A 71 15.40 -4.75 7.06
N ARG A 72 14.34 -3.91 7.07
CA ARG A 72 14.31 -2.61 7.75
C ARG A 72 12.97 -2.38 8.45
N PRO A 73 12.97 -1.96 9.74
CA PRO A 73 11.74 -1.82 10.52
C PRO A 73 10.83 -0.68 10.03
N ASN A 74 11.37 0.28 9.29
CA ASN A 74 10.62 1.38 8.69
C ASN A 74 10.17 1.11 7.25
N ALA A 75 10.27 -0.13 6.78
CA ALA A 75 9.67 -0.54 5.51
C ALA A 75 8.16 -0.80 5.67
N LEU A 76 7.41 -0.58 4.59
CA LEU A 76 6.02 -0.98 4.43
C LEU A 76 5.90 -1.80 3.15
N ILE A 77 5.27 -2.97 3.22
CA ILE A 77 4.97 -3.73 2.02
C ILE A 77 3.68 -3.22 1.40
N LYS A 78 3.75 -2.79 0.15
CA LYS A 78 2.62 -2.19 -0.54
C LYS A 78 1.85 -3.26 -1.30
N ILE A 79 0.54 -3.38 -1.00
CA ILE A 79 -0.36 -4.40 -1.55
C ILE A 79 -1.59 -3.73 -2.14
N PRO A 80 -2.01 -4.06 -3.39
CA PRO A 80 -3.19 -3.47 -4.01
C PRO A 80 -4.48 -4.00 -3.36
N ALA A 81 -5.46 -3.11 -3.19
CA ALA A 81 -6.78 -3.40 -2.61
C ALA A 81 -7.71 -4.12 -3.61
N THR A 82 -7.24 -5.13 -4.32
CA THR A 82 -8.09 -6.02 -5.11
C THR A 82 -8.87 -6.98 -4.20
N LYS A 83 -9.87 -7.67 -4.72
CA LYS A 83 -10.57 -8.71 -3.93
C LYS A 83 -9.62 -9.80 -3.46
N ALA A 84 -8.69 -10.21 -4.30
CA ALA A 84 -7.64 -11.18 -3.95
C ALA A 84 -6.56 -10.58 -3.02
N GLY A 85 -6.35 -9.27 -3.07
CA GLY A 85 -5.41 -8.56 -2.19
C GLY A 85 -5.88 -8.47 -0.74
N LEU A 86 -7.19 -8.43 -0.47
CA LEU A 86 -7.73 -8.31 0.89
C LEU A 86 -7.26 -9.44 1.82
N PRO A 87 -7.39 -10.73 1.46
CA PRO A 87 -6.85 -11.81 2.28
C PRO A 87 -5.32 -11.76 2.40
N ALA A 88 -4.60 -11.31 1.36
CA ALA A 88 -3.15 -11.17 1.41
C ALA A 88 -2.71 -10.07 2.39
N ILE A 89 -3.45 -8.96 2.48
CA ILE A 89 -3.25 -7.89 3.48
C ILE A 89 -3.39 -8.48 4.89
N THR A 90 -4.48 -9.21 5.15
CA THR A 90 -4.72 -9.89 6.43
C THR A 90 -3.57 -10.84 6.78
N ALA A 91 -3.16 -11.70 5.84
CA ALA A 91 -2.10 -12.67 6.05
C ALA A 91 -0.73 -12.02 6.29
N THR A 92 -0.44 -10.92 5.60
CA THR A 92 0.81 -10.17 5.77
C THR A 92 0.89 -9.50 7.14
N LEU A 93 -0.19 -8.85 7.57
CA LEU A 93 -0.28 -8.26 8.93
C LEU A 93 -0.20 -9.32 10.03
N ALA A 94 -0.80 -10.50 9.82
CA ALA A 94 -0.77 -11.61 10.76
C ALA A 94 0.65 -12.12 11.07
N GLU A 95 1.60 -11.88 10.16
CA GLU A 95 3.04 -12.18 10.34
C GLU A 95 3.83 -11.01 10.98
N GLY A 96 3.16 -9.97 11.46
CA GLY A 96 3.80 -8.80 12.05
C GLY A 96 4.39 -7.82 11.04
N ILE A 97 4.06 -7.94 9.77
CA ILE A 97 4.60 -7.12 8.68
C ILE A 97 3.72 -5.88 8.47
N SER A 98 4.30 -4.70 8.50
CA SER A 98 3.62 -3.44 8.22
C SER A 98 3.27 -3.30 6.73
N VAL A 99 2.05 -2.81 6.43
CA VAL A 99 1.55 -2.73 5.06
C VAL A 99 1.16 -1.31 4.64
N ASN A 100 1.30 -1.01 3.35
CA ASN A 100 0.70 0.13 2.67
C ASN A 100 -0.35 -0.40 1.70
N VAL A 101 -1.63 -0.26 2.02
CA VAL A 101 -2.70 -0.71 1.12
C VAL A 101 -2.94 0.35 0.06
N THR A 102 -2.84 -0.04 -1.21
CA THR A 102 -2.91 0.90 -2.34
C THR A 102 -4.06 0.60 -3.30
N LEU A 103 -4.27 1.50 -4.25
CA LEU A 103 -5.32 1.42 -5.26
C LEU A 103 -6.73 1.38 -4.66
N ILE A 104 -6.94 2.17 -3.63
CA ILE A 104 -8.26 2.36 -3.02
C ILE A 104 -8.96 3.53 -3.71
N PHE A 105 -10.13 3.29 -4.30
CA PHE A 105 -10.89 4.26 -5.08
C PHE A 105 -12.31 4.46 -4.56
N SER A 106 -12.93 3.44 -3.97
CA SER A 106 -14.31 3.50 -3.47
C SER A 106 -14.39 3.38 -1.96
N LEU A 107 -15.45 3.95 -1.39
CA LEU A 107 -15.73 3.88 0.04
C LEU A 107 -16.02 2.44 0.49
N GLU A 108 -16.73 1.68 -0.34
CA GLU A 108 -17.00 0.25 -0.10
C GLU A 108 -15.70 -0.54 0.04
N ARG A 109 -14.79 -0.41 -0.96
CA ARG A 109 -13.50 -1.08 -0.92
C ARG A 109 -12.65 -0.63 0.27
N TYR A 110 -12.76 0.63 0.66
CA TYR A 110 -12.05 1.13 1.82
C TYR A 110 -12.55 0.50 3.12
N GLY A 111 -13.87 0.30 3.26
CA GLY A 111 -14.44 -0.46 4.38
C GLY A 111 -13.87 -1.90 4.44
N GLU A 112 -13.85 -2.61 3.32
CA GLU A 112 -13.27 -3.96 3.24
C GLU A 112 -11.76 -3.99 3.60
N VAL A 113 -11.02 -2.94 3.25
CA VAL A 113 -9.60 -2.79 3.64
C VAL A 113 -9.45 -2.60 5.15
N ILE A 114 -10.33 -1.80 5.78
CA ILE A 114 -10.34 -1.62 7.24
C ILE A 114 -10.62 -2.97 7.92
N ASP A 115 -11.60 -3.71 7.45
CA ASP A 115 -11.92 -5.06 7.99
C ASP A 115 -10.75 -6.02 7.84
N ALA A 116 -10.09 -6.05 6.68
CA ALA A 116 -8.90 -6.87 6.44
C ALA A 116 -7.73 -6.49 7.37
N TYR A 117 -7.53 -5.20 7.62
CA TYR A 117 -6.53 -4.70 8.55
C TYR A 117 -6.81 -5.14 9.99
N LEU A 118 -8.03 -4.95 10.48
CA LEU A 118 -8.42 -5.35 11.84
C LEU A 118 -8.30 -6.87 12.03
N ALA A 119 -8.77 -7.66 11.07
CA ALA A 119 -8.61 -9.12 11.09
C ALA A 119 -7.13 -9.55 11.12
N GLY A 120 -6.28 -8.85 10.37
CA GLY A 120 -4.82 -9.07 10.37
C GLY A 120 -4.19 -8.80 11.73
N LEU A 121 -4.55 -7.70 12.39
CA LEU A 121 -4.07 -7.38 13.74
C LEU A 121 -4.55 -8.39 14.80
N GLU A 122 -5.81 -8.84 14.71
CA GLU A 122 -6.31 -9.90 15.59
C GLU A 122 -5.52 -11.20 15.45
N GLN A 123 -5.17 -11.57 14.23
CA GLN A 123 -4.34 -12.75 13.97
C GLN A 123 -2.90 -12.55 14.43
N ALA A 124 -2.30 -11.39 14.16
CA ALA A 124 -0.96 -11.05 14.64
C ALA A 124 -0.86 -11.17 16.17
N LYS A 125 -1.87 -10.67 16.90
CA LYS A 125 -1.94 -10.82 18.35
C LYS A 125 -2.01 -12.28 18.79
N LYS A 126 -2.82 -13.11 18.12
CA LYS A 126 -2.92 -14.56 18.39
C LYS A 126 -1.59 -15.27 18.10
N ASN A 127 -0.85 -14.81 17.10
CA ASN A 127 0.47 -15.34 16.74
C ASN A 127 1.60 -14.84 17.68
N GLY A 128 1.29 -13.98 18.66
CA GLY A 128 2.25 -13.49 19.64
C GLY A 128 3.06 -12.27 19.22
N HIS A 129 2.67 -11.59 18.12
CA HIS A 129 3.34 -10.34 17.69
C HIS A 129 2.94 -9.16 18.57
N ASP A 130 3.89 -8.25 18.79
CA ASP A 130 3.64 -6.95 19.42
C ASP A 130 2.97 -6.02 18.39
N LEU A 131 1.72 -5.66 18.65
CA LEU A 131 0.94 -4.80 17.75
C LEU A 131 1.50 -3.37 17.67
N SER A 132 2.24 -2.90 18.66
CA SER A 132 2.83 -1.55 18.64
C SER A 132 3.85 -1.34 17.53
N GLY A 133 4.44 -2.43 17.00
CA GLY A 133 5.37 -2.42 15.88
C GLY A 133 4.71 -2.53 14.51
N ILE A 134 3.41 -2.85 14.45
CA ILE A 134 2.69 -3.09 13.19
C ILE A 134 1.94 -1.83 12.78
N HIS A 135 2.31 -1.26 11.63
CA HIS A 135 1.68 -0.06 11.11
C HIS A 135 1.03 -0.32 9.76
N SER A 136 -0.03 0.44 9.47
CA SER A 136 -0.65 0.42 8.15
C SER A 136 -1.00 1.82 7.69
N VAL A 137 -0.86 2.05 6.40
CA VAL A 137 -1.37 3.25 5.73
C VAL A 137 -2.25 2.84 4.56
N ALA A 138 -3.27 3.66 4.29
CA ALA A 138 -4.18 3.47 3.18
C ALA A 138 -3.92 4.56 2.13
N SER A 139 -3.48 4.15 0.95
CA SER A 139 -3.28 5.04 -0.20
C SER A 139 -4.61 5.18 -0.95
N PHE A 140 -5.42 6.15 -0.53
CA PHE A 140 -6.70 6.48 -1.16
C PHE A 140 -6.49 7.48 -2.31
N PHE A 141 -6.94 7.12 -3.51
CA PHE A 141 -6.62 7.87 -4.72
C PHE A 141 -7.58 9.03 -4.96
N VAL A 142 -7.03 10.21 -5.23
CA VAL A 142 -7.76 11.46 -5.48
C VAL A 142 -7.67 11.85 -6.95
N SER A 143 -6.47 12.10 -7.46
CA SER A 143 -6.26 12.64 -8.82
C SER A 143 -6.76 11.72 -9.93
N ARG A 144 -6.61 10.41 -9.79
CA ARG A 144 -7.12 9.44 -10.78
C ARG A 144 -8.65 9.41 -10.83
N VAL A 145 -9.31 9.64 -9.68
CA VAL A 145 -10.78 9.78 -9.63
C VAL A 145 -11.20 11.02 -10.40
N ASP A 146 -10.57 12.17 -10.16
CA ASP A 146 -10.87 13.40 -10.89
C ASP A 146 -10.63 13.22 -12.40
N THR A 147 -9.48 12.64 -12.79
CA THR A 147 -9.17 12.41 -14.21
C THR A 147 -10.25 11.60 -14.92
N GLU A 148 -10.75 10.51 -14.34
CA GLU A 148 -11.78 9.68 -14.98
C GLU A 148 -13.16 10.35 -14.93
N VAL A 149 -13.53 11.00 -13.82
CA VAL A 149 -14.81 11.70 -13.71
C VAL A 149 -14.87 12.91 -14.64
N ASP A 150 -13.81 13.71 -14.69
CA ASP A 150 -13.74 14.91 -15.56
C ASP A 150 -13.81 14.53 -17.05
N LYS A 151 -13.17 13.41 -17.43
CA LYS A 151 -13.30 12.85 -18.77
C LYS A 151 -14.76 12.54 -19.11
N ARG A 152 -15.51 11.95 -18.19
CA ARG A 152 -16.94 11.65 -18.37
C ARG A 152 -17.79 12.91 -18.37
N LEU A 153 -17.54 13.87 -17.48
CA LEU A 153 -18.24 15.16 -17.43
C LEU A 153 -18.08 15.93 -18.74
N SER A 154 -16.91 15.86 -19.38
CA SER A 154 -16.65 16.52 -20.67
C SER A 154 -17.57 16.06 -21.80
N LEU A 155 -18.20 14.89 -21.68
CA LEU A 155 -19.15 14.39 -22.69
C LEU A 155 -20.51 15.11 -22.63
N TYR A 156 -20.86 15.70 -21.48
CA TYR A 156 -22.17 16.35 -21.31
C TYR A 156 -22.25 17.76 -21.87
N ARG A 157 -21.12 18.44 -22.09
CA ARG A 157 -21.00 19.78 -22.69
C ARG A 157 -21.97 20.82 -22.08
N SER A 158 -22.16 20.79 -20.75
CA SER A 158 -22.99 21.76 -20.02
C SER A 158 -22.14 22.57 -19.05
N GLU A 159 -22.64 23.75 -18.67
CA GLU A 159 -21.97 24.60 -17.67
C GLU A 159 -21.90 23.93 -16.31
N GLU A 160 -22.93 23.17 -15.95
CA GLU A 160 -22.98 22.41 -14.69
C GLU A 160 -21.89 21.31 -14.67
N ALA A 161 -21.69 20.60 -15.78
CA ALA A 161 -20.66 19.58 -15.89
C ALA A 161 -19.26 20.20 -15.77
N GLU A 162 -19.01 21.33 -16.43
CA GLU A 162 -17.75 22.06 -16.31
C GLU A 162 -17.50 22.54 -14.86
N ALA A 163 -18.54 23.03 -14.19
CA ALA A 163 -18.46 23.49 -12.81
C ALA A 163 -18.18 22.37 -11.78
N LEU A 164 -18.40 21.10 -12.14
CA LEU A 164 -18.16 19.92 -11.29
C LEU A 164 -16.76 19.33 -11.46
N LYS A 165 -16.02 19.67 -12.50
CA LYS A 165 -14.66 19.16 -12.73
C LYS A 165 -13.72 19.50 -11.57
N GLY A 166 -12.81 18.55 -11.26
CA GLY A 166 -11.84 18.68 -10.18
C GLY A 166 -12.43 18.58 -8.76
N LYS A 167 -13.68 18.14 -8.60
CA LYS A 167 -14.36 18.09 -7.30
C LYS A 167 -14.63 16.69 -6.79
N ALA A 168 -14.75 15.71 -7.69
CA ALA A 168 -15.17 14.36 -7.33
C ALA A 168 -14.16 13.64 -6.43
N GLY A 169 -12.88 13.72 -6.75
CA GLY A 169 -11.82 13.09 -5.96
C GLY A 169 -11.72 13.67 -4.54
N LEU A 170 -11.83 14.98 -4.40
CA LEU A 170 -11.83 15.64 -3.10
C LEU A 170 -13.08 15.26 -2.27
N ALA A 171 -14.27 15.24 -2.90
CA ALA A 171 -15.50 14.83 -2.22
C ALA A 171 -15.40 13.37 -1.74
N ASN A 172 -14.91 12.47 -2.59
CA ASN A 172 -14.69 11.06 -2.26
C ASN A 172 -13.70 10.89 -1.10
N ALA A 173 -12.58 11.62 -1.11
CA ALA A 173 -11.59 11.59 -0.03
C ALA A 173 -12.15 12.11 1.30
N ARG A 174 -12.97 13.16 1.29
CA ARG A 174 -13.63 13.66 2.50
C ARG A 174 -14.58 12.63 3.09
N LEU A 175 -15.33 11.92 2.26
CA LEU A 175 -16.21 10.84 2.73
C LEU A 175 -15.39 9.64 3.26
N ALA A 176 -14.26 9.32 2.63
CA ALA A 176 -13.36 8.27 3.11
C ALA A 176 -12.74 8.59 4.48
N TYR A 177 -12.54 9.87 4.80
CA TYR A 177 -11.99 10.27 6.09
C TYR A 177 -12.96 10.05 7.26
N GLN A 178 -14.28 10.03 7.03
CA GLN A 178 -15.28 9.85 8.08
C GLN A 178 -15.10 8.52 8.84
N PRO A 179 -15.03 7.34 8.21
CA PRO A 179 -14.84 6.09 8.95
C PRO A 179 -13.51 6.02 9.71
N VAL A 180 -12.44 6.64 9.22
CA VAL A 180 -11.15 6.70 9.93
C VAL A 180 -11.27 7.44 11.26
N SER A 181 -12.03 8.52 11.31
CA SER A 181 -12.21 9.32 12.54
C SER A 181 -12.94 8.57 13.66
N TYR A 182 -13.60 7.46 13.36
CA TYR A 182 -14.26 6.60 14.36
C TYR A 182 -13.39 5.41 14.81
N THR A 183 -12.26 5.16 14.16
CA THR A 183 -11.37 4.02 14.44
C THR A 183 -10.04 4.43 15.11
N GLN A 184 -9.86 5.74 15.36
CA GLN A 184 -8.67 6.28 16.06
C GLN A 184 -8.90 6.43 17.56
#